data_b488311e7ac9fa012968302167ce80b0
#
_entry.id   b488311e7ac9fa012968302167ce80b0
#
_cell.length_a   1.000
_cell.length_b   1.000
_cell.length_c   1.000
_cell.angle_alpha   90.00
_cell.angle_beta   90.00
_cell.angle_gamma   90.00
#
_symmetry.space_group_name_H-M   'P 1'
#
loop_
_entity.id
_entity.type
_entity.pdbx_description
1 polymer ?
#
loop_
_entity_poly.entity_id
_entity_poly.type
_entity_poly.pdbx_seq_one_letter_code
_entity_poly.pdbx_strand_id
1 'polypeptide(L)'
;MSTPPHTPEILQGEANGAASTEPEPREGALPNLVVVGAMKCGTSSLHYYLDLHPEIAMSSPKELDFFVGRPAASPGLSPGGNWHRGIEWYASHFDPSARVRGESSPNYADPLQEDVPARMAGVVPEARLVMLVRHPIDRMISNYRHVVASGREAEDVAQALRRPGNIYVRRSRYATMAEAFLGSFPRERLLVLRDQDLLHRRRETMARVFRFVGVDDSFWSDRMERLRHQSAGKGKLRATAERLGLHNLVARLGLGGEAKWWVEKIVSRPSKSSAPAMPPDLRRELLSDLEPEIAGLERLTGWDLASWRV
;
A
#
# COMPACT_ATOMS: atom_id res chain seq x y z
N MET A 1 -9.01 73.81 -46.40
CA MET A 1 -8.83 73.92 -44.96
C MET A 1 -9.54 72.73 -44.36
N SER A 2 -8.82 71.65 -44.13
CA SER A 2 -9.38 70.37 -43.63
C SER A 2 -8.81 70.13 -42.26
N THR A 3 -9.69 70.01 -41.33
CA THR A 3 -9.41 69.58 -39.90
C THR A 3 -9.11 68.09 -39.83
N PRO A 4 -8.09 67.66 -39.09
CA PRO A 4 -7.81 66.23 -38.88
C PRO A 4 -8.74 65.64 -37.77
N PRO A 5 -9.01 64.34 -37.81
CA PRO A 5 -9.88 63.67 -36.87
C PRO A 5 -9.19 63.35 -35.53
N HIS A 6 -9.96 63.51 -34.46
CA HIS A 6 -9.60 63.13 -33.10
C HIS A 6 -9.45 61.61 -32.94
N THR A 7 -8.34 61.17 -32.38
CA THR A 7 -8.11 59.81 -31.90
C THR A 7 -8.54 59.73 -30.44
N PRO A 8 -9.33 58.74 -30.00
CA PRO A 8 -9.66 58.59 -28.59
C PRO A 8 -8.48 57.91 -27.84
N GLU A 9 -8.12 58.50 -26.74
CA GLU A 9 -7.20 57.99 -25.73
C GLU A 9 -7.73 56.72 -25.11
N ILE A 10 -6.99 55.59 -25.26
CA ILE A 10 -7.31 54.32 -24.58
C ILE A 10 -6.71 54.41 -23.18
N LEU A 11 -7.58 54.49 -22.19
CA LEU A 11 -7.25 54.34 -20.79
C LEU A 11 -6.64 52.93 -20.56
N GLN A 12 -5.36 52.89 -20.23
CA GLN A 12 -4.69 51.69 -19.73
C GLN A 12 -5.21 51.39 -18.30
N GLY A 13 -6.10 50.40 -18.21
CA GLY A 13 -6.47 49.83 -16.94
C GLY A 13 -5.33 48.97 -16.43
N GLU A 14 -4.76 49.33 -15.29
CA GLU A 14 -3.81 48.51 -14.54
C GLU A 14 -4.51 47.21 -14.13
N ALA A 15 -4.18 46.11 -14.78
CA ALA A 15 -4.51 44.76 -14.33
C ALA A 15 -3.60 44.44 -13.15
N ASN A 16 -4.13 44.61 -11.93
CA ASN A 16 -3.56 44.05 -10.73
C ASN A 16 -3.66 42.53 -10.85
N GLY A 17 -2.66 41.92 -11.46
CA GLY A 17 -2.40 40.47 -11.43
C GLY A 17 -1.97 40.08 -10.04
N ALA A 18 -2.92 39.65 -9.21
CA ALA A 18 -2.60 38.83 -8.06
C ALA A 18 -1.97 37.55 -8.57
N ALA A 19 -0.62 37.49 -8.57
CA ALA A 19 0.10 36.27 -8.78
C ALA A 19 -0.33 35.30 -7.65
N SER A 20 -1.11 34.29 -8.01
CA SER A 20 -1.29 33.12 -7.18
C SER A 20 0.07 32.45 -7.04
N THR A 21 0.78 32.75 -5.98
CA THR A 21 1.97 32.02 -5.56
C THR A 21 1.50 30.62 -5.17
N GLU A 22 1.51 29.71 -6.15
CA GLU A 22 1.46 28.28 -5.82
C GLU A 22 2.65 28.00 -4.90
N PRO A 23 2.44 27.31 -3.77
CA PRO A 23 3.53 27.04 -2.84
C PRO A 23 4.57 26.19 -3.57
N GLU A 24 5.81 26.66 -3.60
CA GLU A 24 6.95 25.90 -4.07
C GLU A 24 6.95 24.50 -3.44
N PRO A 25 7.22 23.41 -4.19
CA PRO A 25 7.25 22.07 -3.64
C PRO A 25 8.26 22.05 -2.50
N ARG A 26 7.77 21.79 -1.29
CA ARG A 26 8.63 21.73 -0.10
C ARG A 26 9.50 20.49 -0.23
N GLU A 27 10.77 20.63 -0.55
CA GLU A 27 11.75 19.53 -0.73
C GLU A 27 11.75 18.50 0.40
N GLY A 28 11.24 18.85 1.57
CA GLY A 28 11.13 17.99 2.75
C GLY A 28 9.86 17.15 2.87
N ALA A 29 8.87 17.30 1.97
CA ALA A 29 7.56 16.66 2.14
C ALA A 29 7.44 15.28 1.49
N LEU A 30 8.41 14.79 0.74
CA LEU A 30 8.38 13.45 0.16
C LEU A 30 8.65 12.36 1.21
N PRO A 31 8.11 11.14 1.03
CA PRO A 31 8.35 10.05 1.98
C PRO A 31 9.80 9.55 1.89
N ASN A 32 10.33 9.17 3.04
CA ASN A 32 11.62 8.49 3.17
C ASN A 32 11.47 7.04 3.67
N LEU A 33 10.21 6.58 3.81
CA LEU A 33 9.84 5.20 4.14
C LEU A 33 8.65 4.77 3.27
N VAL A 34 8.79 3.63 2.55
CA VAL A 34 7.68 3.09 1.76
C VAL A 34 7.51 1.60 2.06
N VAL A 35 6.32 1.21 2.53
CA VAL A 35 5.93 -0.19 2.64
C VAL A 35 5.34 -0.62 1.30
N VAL A 36 6.18 -1.24 0.47
CA VAL A 36 5.86 -1.55 -0.93
C VAL A 36 4.95 -2.76 -1.12
N GLY A 37 4.82 -3.61 -0.10
CA GLY A 37 4.01 -4.83 -0.21
C GLY A 37 4.34 -5.87 0.86
N ALA A 38 3.96 -7.14 0.63
CA ALA A 38 3.07 -7.58 -0.43
C ALA A 38 1.61 -7.56 0.03
N MET A 39 0.70 -7.51 -0.93
CA MET A 39 -0.74 -7.50 -0.60
C MET A 39 -1.14 -8.72 0.21
N LYS A 40 -1.90 -8.54 1.30
CA LYS A 40 -2.38 -9.58 2.24
C LYS A 40 -1.30 -10.17 3.16
N CYS A 41 -0.17 -9.49 3.31
CA CYS A 41 0.94 -9.89 4.19
C CYS A 41 1.05 -9.06 5.48
N GLY A 42 0.01 -8.31 5.87
CA GLY A 42 0.01 -7.58 7.15
C GLY A 42 0.46 -6.11 7.06
N THR A 43 0.55 -5.53 5.87
CA THR A 43 0.97 -4.13 5.64
C THR A 43 0.12 -3.11 6.40
N SER A 44 -1.19 -3.37 6.61
CA SER A 44 -2.05 -2.47 7.37
C SER A 44 -1.71 -2.45 8.87
N SER A 45 -1.29 -3.59 9.42
CA SER A 45 -0.83 -3.65 10.82
C SER A 45 0.52 -2.95 10.97
N LEU A 46 1.45 -3.19 10.03
CA LEU A 46 2.74 -2.52 10.04
C LEU A 46 2.59 -1.01 9.92
N HIS A 47 1.78 -0.53 8.97
CA HIS A 47 1.48 0.90 8.81
C HIS A 47 0.99 1.53 10.11
N TYR A 48 0.03 0.88 10.78
CA TYR A 48 -0.49 1.37 12.06
C TYR A 48 0.58 1.35 13.17
N TYR A 49 1.42 0.31 13.25
CA TYR A 49 2.48 0.24 14.26
C TYR A 49 3.56 1.29 14.04
N LEU A 50 3.88 1.60 12.79
CA LEU A 50 4.79 2.68 12.43
C LEU A 50 4.23 4.04 12.87
N ASP A 51 2.95 4.28 12.61
CA ASP A 51 2.27 5.54 12.96
C ASP A 51 2.11 5.78 14.48
N LEU A 52 2.38 4.77 15.31
CA LEU A 52 2.43 4.92 16.76
C LEU A 52 3.74 5.51 17.27
N HIS A 53 4.80 5.46 16.45
CA HIS A 53 6.11 5.94 16.85
C HIS A 53 6.18 7.47 16.77
N PRO A 54 6.67 8.18 17.82
CA PRO A 54 6.64 9.65 17.87
C PRO A 54 7.48 10.36 16.78
N GLU A 55 8.45 9.67 16.20
CA GLU A 55 9.31 10.22 15.14
C GLU A 55 8.83 9.84 13.73
N ILE A 56 7.72 9.10 13.59
CA ILE A 56 7.19 8.61 12.30
C ILE A 56 5.79 9.15 12.08
N ALA A 57 5.55 9.76 10.94
CA ALA A 57 4.22 10.11 10.47
C ALA A 57 3.89 9.31 9.21
N MET A 58 2.85 8.49 9.28
CA MET A 58 2.38 7.71 8.13
C MET A 58 1.30 8.49 7.38
N SER A 59 1.27 8.34 6.04
CA SER A 59 0.28 8.99 5.19
C SER A 59 -1.16 8.63 5.56
N SER A 60 -2.05 9.60 5.49
CA SER A 60 -3.50 9.41 5.56
C SER A 60 -4.16 10.08 4.35
N PRO A 61 -4.86 9.30 3.48
CA PRO A 61 -5.15 7.86 3.60
C PRO A 61 -3.95 6.95 3.37
N LYS A 62 -4.06 5.70 3.85
CA LYS A 62 -3.19 4.60 3.43
C LYS A 62 -3.51 4.22 1.98
N GLU A 63 -2.51 3.65 1.27
CA GLU A 63 -2.62 3.19 -0.13
C GLU A 63 -2.83 4.37 -1.10
N LEU A 64 -1.83 5.26 -1.13
CA LEU A 64 -1.78 6.37 -2.07
C LEU A 64 -1.64 5.89 -3.52
N ASP A 65 -1.04 4.72 -3.73
CA ASP A 65 -0.80 4.12 -5.06
C ASP A 65 -0.21 5.13 -6.07
N PHE A 66 0.61 6.08 -5.59
CA PHE A 66 1.13 7.17 -6.41
C PHE A 66 1.97 6.66 -7.58
N PHE A 67 2.92 5.76 -7.33
CA PHE A 67 3.83 5.26 -8.37
C PHE A 67 3.17 4.30 -9.38
N VAL A 68 1.96 3.83 -9.09
CA VAL A 68 1.19 3.00 -10.03
C VAL A 68 0.67 3.87 -11.17
N GLY A 69 1.00 3.49 -12.40
CA GLY A 69 0.46 4.13 -13.60
C GLY A 69 -1.04 3.88 -13.76
N ARG A 70 -1.68 4.53 -14.74
CA ARG A 70 -3.03 4.15 -15.14
C ARG A 70 -2.98 2.72 -15.67
N PRO A 71 -3.81 1.79 -15.16
CA PRO A 71 -3.91 0.49 -15.80
C PRO A 71 -4.39 0.70 -17.23
N ALA A 72 -3.76 0.02 -18.18
CA ALA A 72 -4.43 -0.25 -19.44
C ALA A 72 -5.80 -0.86 -19.11
N ALA A 73 -6.82 -0.45 -19.86
CA ALA A 73 -8.23 -0.78 -19.60
C ALA A 73 -8.49 -2.30 -19.59
N SER A 74 -8.12 -2.95 -18.52
CA SER A 74 -8.35 -4.38 -18.28
C SER A 74 -9.40 -4.54 -17.20
N PRO A 75 -10.54 -5.20 -17.47
CA PRO A 75 -11.56 -5.47 -16.47
C PRO A 75 -10.99 -6.24 -15.30
N GLY A 76 -11.23 -5.80 -14.07
CA GLY A 76 -10.87 -6.52 -12.84
C GLY A 76 -9.51 -6.19 -12.22
N LEU A 77 -8.73 -5.31 -12.81
CA LEU A 77 -7.51 -4.78 -12.19
C LEU A 77 -7.85 -3.69 -11.15
N SER A 78 -6.94 -3.51 -10.18
CA SER A 78 -7.03 -2.48 -9.13
C SER A 78 -7.43 -1.12 -9.69
N PRO A 79 -8.12 -0.27 -8.92
CA PRO A 79 -8.37 1.11 -9.32
C PRO A 79 -7.05 1.74 -9.77
N GLY A 80 -7.08 2.49 -10.86
CA GLY A 80 -5.88 3.05 -11.47
C GLY A 80 -5.06 3.85 -10.46
N GLY A 81 -3.74 3.78 -10.59
CA GLY A 81 -2.83 4.51 -9.73
C GLY A 81 -2.90 6.03 -9.92
N ASN A 82 -2.19 6.73 -9.08
CA ASN A 82 -2.26 8.19 -8.94
C ASN A 82 -1.03 8.92 -9.54
N TRP A 83 -0.20 8.26 -10.34
CA TRP A 83 0.97 8.88 -10.98
C TRP A 83 0.62 10.16 -11.76
N HIS A 84 -0.53 10.17 -12.41
CA HIS A 84 -1.02 11.30 -13.20
C HIS A 84 -1.36 12.55 -12.37
N ARG A 85 -1.43 12.43 -11.04
CA ARG A 85 -1.78 13.55 -10.15
C ARG A 85 -0.61 14.46 -9.83
N GLY A 86 0.61 14.05 -10.20
CA GLY A 86 1.82 14.83 -9.99
C GLY A 86 2.40 14.73 -8.58
N ILE A 87 3.64 15.18 -8.47
CA ILE A 87 4.45 15.07 -7.26
C ILE A 87 3.92 15.94 -6.11
N GLU A 88 3.34 17.07 -6.41
CA GLU A 88 2.78 17.99 -5.41
C GLU A 88 1.59 17.37 -4.69
N TRP A 89 0.70 16.70 -5.44
CA TRP A 89 -0.36 15.92 -4.81
C TRP A 89 0.21 14.84 -3.90
N TYR A 90 1.25 14.15 -4.31
CA TYR A 90 1.87 13.12 -3.49
C TYR A 90 2.49 13.71 -2.22
N ALA A 91 3.27 14.76 -2.35
CA ALA A 91 3.91 15.48 -1.25
C ALA A 91 2.91 16.04 -0.22
N SER A 92 1.71 16.44 -0.66
CA SER A 92 0.67 16.99 0.23
C SER A 92 0.14 16.00 1.27
N HIS A 93 0.46 14.70 1.14
CA HIS A 93 0.03 13.66 2.08
C HIS A 93 1.01 13.41 3.23
N PHE A 94 2.12 14.15 3.29
CA PHE A 94 3.17 13.93 4.28
C PHE A 94 3.39 15.16 5.15
N ASP A 95 3.61 14.92 6.44
CA ASP A 95 3.97 15.97 7.39
C ASP A 95 5.46 16.35 7.20
N PRO A 96 5.77 17.55 6.72
CA PRO A 96 7.15 17.97 6.50
C PRO A 96 7.98 18.09 7.80
N SER A 97 7.34 18.19 8.96
CA SER A 97 8.01 18.27 10.26
C SER A 97 8.45 16.91 10.81
N ALA A 98 7.87 15.81 10.28
CA ALA A 98 8.20 14.48 10.76
C ALA A 98 9.59 14.03 10.27
N ARG A 99 10.38 13.42 11.15
CA ARG A 99 11.69 12.84 10.81
C ARG A 99 11.57 11.72 9.79
N VAL A 100 10.61 10.82 10.01
CA VAL A 100 10.28 9.74 9.07
C VAL A 100 8.87 9.96 8.56
N ARG A 101 8.75 10.10 7.24
CA ARG A 101 7.50 10.23 6.50
C ARG A 101 7.27 8.95 5.73
N GLY A 102 6.18 8.26 6.03
CA GLY A 102 5.94 6.93 5.49
C GLY A 102 4.63 6.79 4.73
N GLU A 103 4.62 5.90 3.78
CA GLU A 103 3.39 5.39 3.16
C GLU A 103 3.38 3.87 3.05
N SER A 104 2.21 3.30 2.73
CA SER A 104 2.05 1.87 2.50
C SER A 104 1.08 1.61 1.38
N SER A 105 1.59 1.20 0.23
CA SER A 105 0.81 0.88 -0.98
C SER A 105 1.20 -0.51 -1.50
N PRO A 106 0.50 -1.57 -1.06
CA PRO A 106 0.87 -2.96 -1.41
C PRO A 106 0.78 -3.29 -2.89
N ASN A 107 0.16 -2.44 -3.70
CA ASN A 107 0.12 -2.58 -5.15
C ASN A 107 1.46 -2.29 -5.82
N TYR A 108 2.39 -1.62 -5.13
CA TYR A 108 3.73 -1.36 -5.68
C TYR A 108 4.51 -2.64 -5.94
N ALA A 109 4.28 -3.69 -5.15
CA ALA A 109 4.90 -4.99 -5.33
C ALA A 109 4.06 -5.96 -6.20
N ASP A 110 3.19 -5.47 -7.08
CA ASP A 110 2.55 -6.33 -8.08
C ASP A 110 3.50 -6.47 -9.29
N PRO A 111 3.89 -7.68 -9.72
CA PRO A 111 4.79 -7.89 -10.86
C PRO A 111 4.36 -7.24 -12.19
N LEU A 112 3.08 -6.89 -12.34
CA LEU A 112 2.61 -6.14 -13.51
C LEU A 112 2.90 -4.62 -13.42
N GLN A 113 3.41 -4.14 -12.30
CA GLN A 113 3.76 -2.74 -12.11
C GLN A 113 5.27 -2.53 -12.33
N GLU A 114 5.76 -2.95 -13.50
CA GLU A 114 7.19 -2.97 -13.85
C GLU A 114 7.86 -1.60 -13.75
N ASP A 115 7.13 -0.52 -14.02
CA ASP A 115 7.63 0.85 -13.94
C ASP A 115 7.75 1.40 -12.51
N VAL A 116 7.08 0.77 -11.52
CA VAL A 116 6.99 1.32 -10.16
C VAL A 116 8.36 1.46 -9.49
N PRO A 117 9.27 0.47 -9.52
CA PRO A 117 10.58 0.64 -8.90
C PRO A 117 11.40 1.79 -9.49
N ALA A 118 11.40 1.93 -10.82
CA ALA A 118 12.14 2.99 -11.51
C ALA A 118 11.54 4.38 -11.23
N ARG A 119 10.20 4.52 -11.27
CA ARG A 119 9.52 5.77 -10.90
C ARG A 119 9.83 6.16 -9.45
N MET A 120 9.77 5.19 -8.55
CA MET A 120 10.06 5.42 -7.13
C MET A 120 11.51 5.85 -6.92
N ALA A 121 12.47 5.21 -7.56
CA ALA A 121 13.87 5.60 -7.51
C ALA A 121 14.13 6.99 -8.09
N GLY A 122 13.38 7.38 -9.13
CA GLY A 122 13.47 8.72 -9.71
C GLY A 122 12.92 9.84 -8.81
N VAL A 123 12.00 9.53 -7.91
CA VAL A 123 11.34 10.53 -7.03
C VAL A 123 11.89 10.49 -5.60
N VAL A 124 12.12 9.31 -5.06
CA VAL A 124 12.57 9.10 -3.67
C VAL A 124 13.73 8.10 -3.60
N PRO A 125 14.88 8.40 -4.23
CA PRO A 125 16.02 7.47 -4.33
C PRO A 125 16.57 7.03 -2.98
N GLU A 126 16.44 7.88 -1.96
CA GLU A 126 16.93 7.63 -0.61
C GLU A 126 15.91 6.93 0.31
N ALA A 127 14.71 6.63 -0.20
CA ALA A 127 13.69 5.99 0.61
C ALA A 127 14.10 4.58 1.06
N ARG A 128 13.74 4.25 2.30
CA ARG A 128 13.82 2.90 2.84
C ARG A 128 12.55 2.14 2.50
N LEU A 129 12.72 0.96 1.92
CA LEU A 129 11.62 0.13 1.44
C LEU A 129 11.41 -1.04 2.40
N VAL A 130 10.17 -1.30 2.75
CA VAL A 130 9.81 -2.48 3.56
C VAL A 130 8.83 -3.35 2.78
N MET A 131 9.16 -4.64 2.66
CA MET A 131 8.33 -5.64 2.01
C MET A 131 8.00 -6.76 3.00
N LEU A 132 6.71 -6.99 3.26
CA LEU A 132 6.26 -8.13 4.03
C LEU A 132 5.89 -9.28 3.09
N VAL A 133 6.27 -10.48 3.48
CA VAL A 133 5.93 -11.72 2.79
C VAL A 133 5.22 -12.68 3.73
N ARG A 134 4.44 -13.58 3.17
CA ARG A 134 3.64 -14.59 3.89
C ARG A 134 3.73 -15.92 3.17
N HIS A 135 3.47 -17.02 3.88
CA HIS A 135 3.30 -18.32 3.22
C HIS A 135 2.40 -18.14 1.98
N PRO A 136 2.86 -18.50 0.77
CA PRO A 136 2.18 -18.11 -0.48
C PRO A 136 0.74 -18.60 -0.56
N ILE A 137 0.47 -19.84 -0.13
CA ILE A 137 -0.88 -20.39 -0.11
C ILE A 137 -1.80 -19.59 0.82
N ASP A 138 -1.34 -19.26 2.02
CA ASP A 138 -2.14 -18.46 2.96
C ASP A 138 -2.43 -17.06 2.44
N ARG A 139 -1.47 -16.48 1.72
CA ARG A 139 -1.64 -15.19 1.08
C ARG A 139 -2.69 -15.27 -0.05
N MET A 140 -2.61 -16.33 -0.89
CA MET A 140 -3.58 -16.56 -1.96
C MET A 140 -4.99 -16.69 -1.42
N ILE A 141 -5.20 -17.54 -0.42
CA ILE A 141 -6.51 -17.73 0.23
C ILE A 141 -7.00 -16.41 0.86
N SER A 142 -6.12 -15.66 1.52
CA SER A 142 -6.48 -14.35 2.09
C SER A 142 -6.90 -13.35 1.01
N ASN A 143 -6.24 -13.38 -0.16
CA ASN A 143 -6.56 -12.51 -1.28
C ASN A 143 -7.87 -12.92 -1.95
N TYR A 144 -8.05 -14.21 -2.22
CA TYR A 144 -9.29 -14.76 -2.78
C TYR A 144 -10.50 -14.35 -1.93
N ARG A 145 -10.44 -14.57 -0.61
CA ARG A 145 -11.50 -14.14 0.32
C ARG A 145 -11.79 -12.64 0.23
N HIS A 146 -10.77 -11.85 0.09
CA HIS A 146 -10.92 -10.40 -0.04
C HIS A 146 -11.64 -10.01 -1.34
N VAL A 147 -11.30 -10.67 -2.45
CA VAL A 147 -11.90 -10.39 -3.77
C VAL A 147 -13.34 -10.89 -3.81
N VAL A 148 -13.63 -12.08 -3.26
CA VAL A 148 -15.01 -12.60 -3.09
C VAL A 148 -15.84 -11.67 -2.22
N ALA A 149 -15.32 -11.22 -1.08
CA ALA A 149 -16.02 -10.29 -0.19
C ALA A 149 -16.32 -8.93 -0.82
N SER A 150 -15.55 -8.53 -1.84
CA SER A 150 -15.80 -7.31 -2.64
C SER A 150 -16.73 -7.54 -3.83
N GLY A 151 -17.25 -8.76 -4.02
CA GLY A 151 -18.13 -9.12 -5.15
C GLY A 151 -17.45 -9.18 -6.51
N ARG A 152 -16.11 -9.20 -6.56
CA ARG A 152 -15.33 -9.21 -7.80
C ARG A 152 -14.82 -10.60 -8.21
N GLU A 153 -15.11 -11.64 -7.45
CA GLU A 153 -14.81 -13.03 -7.75
C GLU A 153 -16.07 -13.88 -7.52
N ALA A 154 -16.46 -14.64 -8.51
CA ALA A 154 -17.62 -15.51 -8.47
C ALA A 154 -17.25 -17.00 -8.62
N GLU A 155 -16.05 -17.29 -9.13
CA GLU A 155 -15.54 -18.65 -9.27
C GLU A 155 -15.16 -19.24 -7.93
N ASP A 156 -15.19 -20.57 -7.81
CA ASP A 156 -14.64 -21.24 -6.64
C ASP A 156 -13.11 -21.07 -6.55
N VAL A 157 -12.55 -21.40 -5.42
CA VAL A 157 -11.13 -21.17 -5.15
C VAL A 157 -10.22 -21.94 -6.12
N ALA A 158 -10.60 -23.14 -6.53
CA ALA A 158 -9.78 -23.96 -7.43
C ALA A 158 -9.80 -23.41 -8.85
N GLN A 159 -10.95 -23.01 -9.34
CA GLN A 159 -11.10 -22.35 -10.65
C GLN A 159 -10.36 -21.01 -10.69
N ALA A 160 -10.57 -20.16 -9.68
CA ALA A 160 -9.94 -18.85 -9.60
C ALA A 160 -8.41 -18.92 -9.56
N LEU A 161 -7.83 -19.90 -8.83
CA LEU A 161 -6.38 -20.06 -8.74
C LEU A 161 -5.74 -20.75 -9.94
N ARG A 162 -6.48 -21.59 -10.68
CA ARG A 162 -6.00 -22.22 -11.93
C ARG A 162 -6.11 -21.31 -13.14
N ARG A 163 -6.87 -20.23 -13.06
CA ARG A 163 -7.02 -19.28 -14.16
C ARG A 163 -5.65 -18.69 -14.54
N PRO A 164 -5.22 -18.77 -15.81
CA PRO A 164 -3.95 -18.24 -16.26
C PRO A 164 -3.80 -16.75 -15.91
N GLY A 165 -2.63 -16.35 -15.43
CA GLY A 165 -2.35 -14.95 -15.09
C GLY A 165 -3.14 -14.37 -13.92
N ASN A 166 -3.79 -15.22 -13.09
CA ASN A 166 -4.59 -14.76 -11.97
C ASN A 166 -3.74 -13.96 -10.95
N ILE A 167 -4.40 -13.00 -10.31
CA ILE A 167 -3.76 -12.11 -9.32
C ILE A 167 -3.30 -12.83 -8.06
N TYR A 168 -3.84 -14.01 -7.80
CA TYR A 168 -3.56 -14.77 -6.58
C TYR A 168 -2.16 -15.37 -6.63
N VAL A 169 -1.81 -16.08 -7.70
CA VAL A 169 -0.48 -16.65 -7.90
C VAL A 169 0.54 -15.54 -8.18
N ARG A 170 0.24 -14.63 -9.10
CA ARG A 170 1.16 -13.56 -9.51
C ARG A 170 1.67 -12.76 -8.31
N ARG A 171 0.79 -12.32 -7.43
CA ARG A 171 1.13 -11.54 -6.23
C ARG A 171 1.77 -12.36 -5.10
N SER A 172 2.11 -13.62 -5.34
CA SER A 172 2.91 -14.46 -4.47
C SER A 172 4.35 -14.68 -4.97
N ARG A 173 4.73 -14.07 -6.09
CA ARG A 173 6.06 -14.13 -6.67
C ARG A 173 7.00 -13.13 -5.99
N TYR A 174 7.40 -13.46 -4.77
CA TYR A 174 8.10 -12.53 -3.87
C TYR A 174 9.54 -12.25 -4.28
N ALA A 175 10.27 -13.24 -4.81
CA ALA A 175 11.62 -13.03 -5.32
C ALA A 175 11.60 -12.06 -6.50
N THR A 176 10.73 -12.31 -7.48
CA THR A 176 10.50 -11.41 -8.63
C THR A 176 10.21 -9.98 -8.17
N MET A 177 9.33 -9.79 -7.17
CA MET A 177 9.02 -8.46 -6.64
C MET A 177 10.23 -7.79 -5.99
N ALA A 178 10.95 -8.53 -5.14
CA ALA A 178 12.11 -7.99 -4.43
C ALA A 178 13.24 -7.65 -5.42
N GLU A 179 13.50 -8.52 -6.39
CA GLU A 179 14.50 -8.31 -7.44
C GLU A 179 14.21 -7.08 -8.30
N ALA A 180 12.93 -6.82 -8.62
CA ALA A 180 12.53 -5.61 -9.34
C ALA A 180 12.91 -4.33 -8.57
N PHE A 181 12.70 -4.29 -7.24
CA PHE A 181 13.16 -3.16 -6.42
C PHE A 181 14.68 -3.10 -6.31
N LEU A 182 15.37 -4.23 -6.19
CA LEU A 182 16.82 -4.29 -6.12
C LEU A 182 17.51 -3.89 -7.44
N GLY A 183 16.80 -3.93 -8.55
CA GLY A 183 17.26 -3.36 -9.82
C GLY A 183 17.31 -1.83 -9.84
N SER A 184 16.60 -1.16 -8.89
CA SER A 184 16.50 0.30 -8.83
C SER A 184 17.00 0.90 -7.51
N PHE A 185 17.13 0.11 -6.46
CA PHE A 185 17.57 0.53 -5.13
C PHE A 185 18.72 -0.34 -4.61
N PRO A 186 19.68 0.23 -3.87
CA PRO A 186 20.71 -0.55 -3.18
C PRO A 186 20.10 -1.58 -2.21
N ARG A 187 20.79 -2.69 -2.01
CA ARG A 187 20.31 -3.81 -1.16
C ARG A 187 19.96 -3.37 0.27
N GLU A 188 20.73 -2.46 0.83
CA GLU A 188 20.55 -1.90 2.17
C GLU A 188 19.29 -1.01 2.30
N ARG A 189 18.67 -0.63 1.20
CA ARG A 189 17.41 0.11 1.20
C ARG A 189 16.18 -0.77 1.23
N LEU A 190 16.30 -2.09 1.08
CA LEU A 190 15.17 -3.02 1.10
C LEU A 190 15.23 -3.95 2.32
N LEU A 191 14.26 -3.81 3.22
CA LEU A 191 14.03 -4.72 4.33
C LEU A 191 12.87 -5.66 4.02
N VAL A 192 13.16 -6.97 3.96
CA VAL A 192 12.12 -8.01 3.83
C VAL A 192 11.79 -8.59 5.21
N LEU A 193 10.50 -8.77 5.49
CA LEU A 193 9.97 -9.27 6.77
C LEU A 193 8.93 -10.37 6.52
N ARG A 194 8.86 -11.36 7.41
CA ARG A 194 7.79 -12.35 7.41
C ARG A 194 6.59 -11.83 8.22
N ASP A 195 5.38 -12.03 7.72
CA ASP A 195 4.15 -11.67 8.46
C ASP A 195 4.02 -12.42 9.77
N GLN A 196 4.48 -13.67 9.82
CA GLN A 196 4.50 -14.48 11.05
C GLN A 196 5.45 -13.91 12.12
N ASP A 197 6.57 -13.26 11.74
CA ASP A 197 7.44 -12.60 12.70
C ASP A 197 6.77 -11.36 13.28
N LEU A 198 6.08 -10.58 12.45
CA LEU A 198 5.27 -9.46 12.92
C LEU A 198 4.10 -9.91 13.82
N LEU A 199 3.59 -11.12 13.62
CA LEU A 199 2.50 -11.69 14.43
C LEU A 199 3.00 -12.24 15.77
N HIS A 200 4.08 -13.04 15.77
CA HIS A 200 4.51 -13.84 16.91
C HIS A 200 5.72 -13.26 17.66
N ARG A 201 6.55 -12.45 16.98
CA ARG A 201 7.76 -11.78 17.50
C ARG A 201 7.72 -10.28 17.25
N ARG A 202 6.56 -9.67 17.55
CA ARG A 202 6.25 -8.29 17.16
C ARG A 202 7.24 -7.28 17.70
N ARG A 203 7.59 -7.35 18.99
CA ARG A 203 8.54 -6.41 19.62
C ARG A 203 9.89 -6.43 18.91
N GLU A 204 10.45 -7.60 18.69
CA GLU A 204 11.71 -7.78 17.98
C GLU A 204 11.63 -7.29 16.52
N THR A 205 10.52 -7.62 15.85
CA THR A 205 10.29 -7.22 14.47
C THR A 205 10.16 -5.71 14.33
N MET A 206 9.43 -5.04 15.24
CA MET A 206 9.30 -3.59 15.22
C MET A 206 10.62 -2.90 15.56
N ALA A 207 11.36 -3.37 16.55
CA ALA A 207 12.69 -2.85 16.85
C ALA A 207 13.63 -2.95 15.63
N ARG A 208 13.57 -4.07 14.88
CA ARG A 208 14.32 -4.21 13.62
C ARG A 208 13.89 -3.19 12.57
N VAL A 209 12.59 -2.93 12.44
CA VAL A 209 12.06 -1.92 11.51
C VAL A 209 12.49 -0.52 11.94
N PHE A 210 12.35 -0.17 13.21
CA PHE A 210 12.74 1.14 13.75
C PHE A 210 14.24 1.41 13.56
N ARG A 211 15.09 0.42 13.84
CA ARG A 211 16.53 0.51 13.55
C ARG A 211 16.80 0.71 12.06
N PHE A 212 16.08 -0.03 11.22
CA PHE A 212 16.20 0.09 9.76
C PHE A 212 15.81 1.49 9.28
N VAL A 213 14.78 2.11 9.83
CA VAL A 213 14.36 3.48 9.44
C VAL A 213 15.12 4.58 10.20
N GLY A 214 15.92 4.22 11.21
CA GLY A 214 16.83 5.14 11.91
C GLY A 214 16.17 5.96 13.01
N VAL A 215 15.12 5.42 13.68
CA VAL A 215 14.47 6.00 14.85
C VAL A 215 14.74 5.16 16.09
N ASP A 216 14.26 5.60 17.27
CA ASP A 216 14.44 4.87 18.54
C ASP A 216 13.88 3.45 18.45
N ASP A 217 14.76 2.45 18.43
CA ASP A 217 14.40 1.03 18.31
C ASP A 217 13.94 0.39 19.62
N SER A 218 14.05 1.11 20.73
CA SER A 218 13.53 0.70 22.03
C SER A 218 12.05 1.04 22.23
N PHE A 219 11.48 1.91 21.39
CA PHE A 219 10.10 2.35 21.48
C PHE A 219 9.11 1.18 21.44
N TRP A 220 8.16 1.21 22.36
CA TRP A 220 7.05 0.28 22.43
C TRP A 220 5.78 0.94 22.93
N SER A 221 4.65 0.58 22.37
CA SER A 221 3.33 1.00 22.82
C SER A 221 2.43 -0.21 23.08
N ASP A 222 1.72 -0.23 24.21
CA ASP A 222 0.71 -1.25 24.53
C ASP A 222 -0.39 -1.33 23.46
N ARG A 223 -0.57 -0.27 22.69
CA ARG A 223 -1.49 -0.26 21.54
C ARG A 223 -1.07 -1.26 20.47
N MET A 224 0.23 -1.55 20.35
CA MET A 224 0.73 -2.58 19.44
C MET A 224 0.29 -3.99 19.87
N GLU A 225 0.13 -4.26 21.15
CA GLU A 225 -0.30 -5.57 21.66
C GLU A 225 -1.77 -5.86 21.36
N ARG A 226 -2.62 -4.85 21.38
CA ARG A 226 -4.07 -4.97 21.23
C ARG A 226 -4.54 -5.30 19.82
N LEU A 227 -3.71 -5.08 18.82
CA LEU A 227 -4.05 -5.31 17.42
C LEU A 227 -3.65 -6.71 16.99
N ARG A 228 -4.59 -7.63 17.16
CA ARG A 228 -4.49 -8.94 16.50
C ARG A 228 -4.89 -8.80 15.03
N HIS A 229 -4.13 -9.40 14.13
CA HIS A 229 -4.47 -9.51 12.72
C HIS A 229 -5.88 -10.08 12.56
N GLN A 230 -6.83 -9.25 12.18
CA GLN A 230 -8.13 -9.67 11.71
C GLN A 230 -8.29 -9.26 10.24
N SER A 231 -7.74 -10.06 9.33
CA SER A 231 -8.23 -10.08 7.96
C SER A 231 -9.55 -10.84 7.95
N ALA A 232 -10.61 -10.16 8.33
CA ALA A 232 -11.92 -10.74 8.39
C ALA A 232 -12.88 -9.83 7.63
N GLY A 233 -13.42 -10.37 6.55
CA GLY A 233 -14.57 -10.04 5.77
C GLY A 233 -15.24 -8.68 6.01
N LYS A 234 -14.96 -7.71 5.19
CA LYS A 234 -15.78 -6.52 4.98
C LYS A 234 -17.02 -6.94 4.15
N GLY A 235 -17.87 -7.77 4.76
CA GLY A 235 -19.04 -8.28 4.09
C GLY A 235 -20.26 -7.33 4.15
N LYS A 236 -21.42 -7.85 4.29
CA LYS A 236 -22.75 -7.23 4.15
C LYS A 236 -23.00 -5.89 4.86
N LEU A 237 -22.30 -5.57 5.96
CA LEU A 237 -22.49 -4.31 6.70
C LEU A 237 -21.96 -3.08 5.94
N ARG A 238 -20.90 -3.24 5.11
CA ARG A 238 -20.41 -2.13 4.27
C ARG A 238 -21.44 -1.76 3.21
N ALA A 239 -22.04 -2.74 2.54
CA ALA A 239 -23.09 -2.51 1.54
C ALA A 239 -24.31 -1.83 2.17
N THR A 240 -24.64 -2.15 3.42
CA THR A 240 -25.74 -1.52 4.17
C THR A 240 -25.35 -0.11 4.63
N ALA A 241 -24.13 0.10 5.11
CA ALA A 241 -23.64 1.42 5.51
C ALA A 241 -23.49 2.37 4.32
N GLU A 242 -23.07 1.87 3.17
CA GLU A 242 -23.02 2.62 1.90
C GLU A 242 -24.45 2.97 1.41
N ARG A 243 -25.40 2.02 1.49
CA ARG A 243 -26.82 2.27 1.17
C ARG A 243 -27.49 3.29 2.09
N LEU A 244 -27.08 3.35 3.34
CA LEU A 244 -27.64 4.29 4.35
C LEU A 244 -26.90 5.63 4.38
N GLY A 245 -25.92 5.87 3.52
CA GLY A 245 -25.17 7.14 3.46
C GLY A 245 -24.32 7.45 4.70
N LEU A 246 -24.08 6.45 5.57
CA LEU A 246 -23.31 6.61 6.82
C LEU A 246 -21.87 7.07 6.59
N HIS A 247 -21.31 6.83 5.41
CA HIS A 247 -19.97 7.29 5.03
C HIS A 247 -19.88 8.82 4.99
N ASN A 248 -20.95 9.48 4.51
CA ASN A 248 -21.06 10.94 4.48
C ASN A 248 -21.30 11.55 5.87
N LEU A 249 -21.90 10.79 6.78
CA LEU A 249 -22.14 11.23 8.15
C LEU A 249 -20.85 11.28 8.97
N VAL A 250 -19.98 10.26 8.83
CA VAL A 250 -18.67 10.21 9.51
C VAL A 250 -17.73 11.30 9.00
N ALA A 251 -17.77 11.58 7.68
CA ALA A 251 -17.02 12.69 7.08
C ALA A 251 -17.51 14.07 7.57
N ARG A 252 -18.83 14.24 7.81
CA ARG A 252 -19.44 15.49 8.30
C ARG A 252 -19.18 15.74 9.77
N LEU A 253 -18.95 14.70 10.58
CA LEU A 253 -18.75 14.84 12.03
C LEU A 253 -17.30 15.20 12.41
N GLY A 254 -16.39 15.40 11.45
CA GLY A 254 -15.02 15.84 11.72
C GLY A 254 -14.21 14.92 12.64
N LEU A 255 -14.62 13.65 12.75
CA LEU A 255 -13.96 12.67 13.61
C LEU A 255 -12.58 12.36 13.07
N GLY A 256 -11.54 12.57 13.88
CA GLY A 256 -10.14 12.32 13.52
C GLY A 256 -9.88 10.87 13.08
N GLY A 257 -8.72 10.63 12.48
CA GLY A 257 -8.36 9.35 11.84
C GLY A 257 -8.61 8.09 12.67
N GLU A 258 -8.52 8.17 14.00
CA GLU A 258 -8.82 7.07 14.92
C GLU A 258 -10.30 6.64 14.90
N ALA A 259 -11.22 7.60 14.96
CA ALA A 259 -12.65 7.30 14.95
C ALA A 259 -13.09 6.70 13.60
N LYS A 260 -12.55 7.21 12.50
CA LYS A 260 -12.78 6.66 11.16
C LYS A 260 -12.26 5.22 11.06
N TRP A 261 -11.07 4.95 11.57
CA TRP A 261 -10.49 3.62 11.64
C TRP A 261 -11.30 2.66 12.53
N TRP A 262 -11.81 3.13 13.70
CA TRP A 262 -12.67 2.35 14.58
C TRP A 262 -14.02 2.00 13.94
N VAL A 263 -14.64 2.93 13.22
CA VAL A 263 -15.88 2.68 12.49
C VAL A 263 -15.65 1.67 11.37
N GLU A 264 -14.58 1.80 10.59
CA GLU A 264 -14.19 0.79 9.59
C GLU A 264 -13.95 -0.58 10.20
N LYS A 265 -13.38 -0.65 11.40
CA LYS A 265 -13.11 -1.90 12.13
C LYS A 265 -14.37 -2.54 12.70
N ILE A 266 -15.32 -1.76 13.24
CA ILE A 266 -16.59 -2.25 13.77
C ILE A 266 -17.48 -2.79 12.64
N VAL A 267 -17.52 -2.07 11.52
CA VAL A 267 -18.27 -2.48 10.31
C VAL A 267 -17.63 -3.70 9.63
N SER A 268 -16.38 -4.03 9.96
CA SER A 268 -15.59 -5.10 9.33
C SER A 268 -15.54 -6.40 10.15
N ARG A 269 -16.55 -6.71 11.00
CA ARG A 269 -16.59 -8.00 11.72
C ARG A 269 -16.61 -9.19 10.74
N PRO A 270 -15.78 -10.23 10.95
CA PRO A 270 -15.74 -11.38 10.07
C PRO A 270 -17.04 -12.16 10.11
N SER A 271 -17.56 -12.48 8.95
CA SER A 271 -18.41 -13.66 8.83
C SER A 271 -17.57 -14.89 9.18
N LYS A 272 -18.06 -15.78 10.04
CA LYS A 272 -17.48 -17.09 10.36
C LYS A 272 -17.58 -18.06 9.16
N SER A 273 -17.31 -17.62 7.96
CA SER A 273 -17.15 -18.51 6.82
C SER A 273 -15.82 -19.23 6.99
N SER A 274 -15.87 -20.56 7.12
CA SER A 274 -14.69 -21.44 7.07
C SER A 274 -13.82 -21.07 5.87
N ALA A 275 -12.49 -21.16 6.04
CA ALA A 275 -11.59 -20.98 4.89
C ALA A 275 -12.02 -21.96 3.80
N PRO A 276 -12.15 -21.52 2.52
CA PRO A 276 -12.35 -22.47 1.46
C PRO A 276 -11.18 -23.46 1.51
N ALA A 277 -11.51 -24.74 1.58
CA ALA A 277 -10.49 -25.79 1.56
C ALA A 277 -9.83 -25.78 0.19
N MET A 278 -8.52 -25.58 0.15
CA MET A 278 -7.77 -25.75 -1.08
C MET A 278 -7.57 -27.24 -1.33
N PRO A 279 -7.91 -27.78 -2.52
CA PRO A 279 -7.63 -29.17 -2.86
C PRO A 279 -6.14 -29.49 -2.71
N PRO A 280 -5.77 -30.65 -2.12
CA PRO A 280 -4.37 -31.00 -1.88
C PRO A 280 -3.51 -31.11 -3.15
N ASP A 281 -4.11 -31.53 -4.26
CA ASP A 281 -3.47 -31.55 -5.59
C ASP A 281 -3.14 -30.15 -6.08
N LEU A 282 -4.09 -29.22 -6.00
CA LEU A 282 -3.89 -27.82 -6.35
C LEU A 282 -2.82 -27.17 -5.46
N ARG A 283 -2.82 -27.47 -4.15
CA ARG A 283 -1.79 -26.94 -3.25
C ARG A 283 -0.39 -27.38 -3.71
N ARG A 284 -0.20 -28.64 -4.06
CA ARG A 284 1.08 -29.17 -4.54
C ARG A 284 1.48 -28.54 -5.88
N GLU A 285 0.53 -28.42 -6.81
CA GLU A 285 0.71 -27.76 -8.11
C GLU A 285 1.23 -26.32 -7.92
N LEU A 286 0.55 -25.52 -7.10
CA LEU A 286 0.90 -24.13 -6.86
C LEU A 286 2.25 -23.96 -6.14
N LEU A 287 2.58 -24.83 -5.17
CA LEU A 287 3.87 -24.80 -4.49
C LEU A 287 5.01 -25.20 -5.43
N SER A 288 4.79 -26.17 -6.33
CA SER A 288 5.74 -26.53 -7.37
C SER A 288 5.99 -25.36 -8.35
N ASP A 289 4.94 -24.66 -8.78
CA ASP A 289 5.07 -23.45 -9.63
C ASP A 289 5.81 -22.31 -8.94
N LEU A 290 5.69 -22.20 -7.63
CA LEU A 290 6.34 -21.15 -6.84
C LEU A 290 7.70 -21.57 -6.25
N GLU A 291 8.20 -22.78 -6.51
CA GLU A 291 9.49 -23.22 -6.01
C GLU A 291 10.64 -22.27 -6.39
N PRO A 292 10.74 -21.77 -7.62
CA PRO A 292 11.79 -20.79 -7.97
C PRO A 292 11.70 -19.49 -7.15
N GLU A 293 10.49 -19.06 -6.80
CA GLU A 293 10.23 -17.86 -6.00
C GLU A 293 10.61 -18.08 -4.53
N ILE A 294 10.31 -19.27 -3.98
CA ILE A 294 10.70 -19.64 -2.60
C ILE A 294 12.22 -19.72 -2.51
N ALA A 295 12.87 -20.43 -3.44
CA ALA A 295 14.33 -20.53 -3.48
C ALA A 295 15.02 -19.18 -3.74
N GLY A 296 14.43 -18.32 -4.58
CA GLY A 296 14.88 -16.94 -4.79
C GLY A 296 14.82 -16.11 -3.51
N LEU A 297 13.72 -16.22 -2.78
CA LEU A 297 13.54 -15.51 -1.51
C LEU A 297 14.51 -16.01 -0.43
N GLU A 298 14.80 -17.33 -0.37
CA GLU A 298 15.84 -17.88 0.52
C GLU A 298 17.21 -17.28 0.21
N ARG A 299 17.60 -17.22 -1.07
CA ARG A 299 18.87 -16.59 -1.49
C ARG A 299 18.95 -15.12 -1.09
N LEU A 300 17.87 -14.38 -1.27
CA LEU A 300 17.81 -12.94 -0.96
C LEU A 300 17.88 -12.63 0.53
N THR A 301 17.31 -13.51 1.36
CA THR A 301 17.10 -13.24 2.80
C THR A 301 17.97 -14.06 3.73
N GLY A 302 18.52 -15.17 3.26
CA GLY A 302 19.22 -16.18 4.08
C GLY A 302 18.28 -17.00 4.98
N TRP A 303 16.97 -16.97 4.75
CA TRP A 303 16.01 -17.72 5.54
C TRP A 303 15.92 -19.19 5.11
N ASP A 304 15.61 -20.05 6.05
CA ASP A 304 15.08 -21.39 5.78
C ASP A 304 13.56 -21.29 5.59
N LEU A 305 13.10 -21.59 4.38
CA LEU A 305 11.67 -21.61 4.01
C LEU A 305 11.19 -23.03 3.66
N ALA A 306 11.88 -24.09 4.12
CA ALA A 306 11.46 -25.48 3.88
C ALA A 306 10.00 -25.73 4.28
N SER A 307 9.54 -25.09 5.37
CA SER A 307 8.14 -25.16 5.82
C SER A 307 7.12 -24.54 4.84
N TRP A 308 7.56 -23.79 3.84
CA TRP A 308 6.68 -23.25 2.81
C TRP A 308 6.39 -24.23 1.67
N ARG A 309 7.13 -25.35 1.61
CA ARG A 309 7.04 -26.40 0.58
C ARG A 309 6.07 -27.53 0.93
N VAL A 310 5.41 -27.45 2.09
CA VAL A 310 4.50 -28.47 2.62
C VAL A 310 3.06 -28.00 2.73
#